data_e1a9d83d62acc338ccec410914601be8
#
_entry.id   e1a9d83d62acc338ccec410914601be8
#
_cell.length_a   1.000
_cell.length_b   1.000
_cell.length_c   1.000
_cell.angle_alpha   90.00
_cell.angle_beta   90.00
_cell.angle_gamma   90.00
#
_symmetry.space_group_name_H-M   'P 1'
#
loop_
_entity.id
_entity.type
_entity.pdbx_description
1 polymer ?
#
loop_
_entity_poly.entity_id
_entity_poly.type
_entity_poly.pdbx_seq_one_letter_code
_entity_poly.pdbx_strand_id
1 'polypeptide(L)'
;LWELGAGVAAFSFPYYRGSDQTNNFVLPVPYFTYHGDFFKADRHGIRGSFFDSDRIDLSVSLALSPPGSSDDIRARSGMPNLDATFEIGPQMNITLWRSENRARFLKLLLPLRAAFTVESSPQDIGWVFHPRLNMDITDLPGMPGWNLGLLAGVVFGNQRQNAYYYSVAPQYATATRPAYQADGGYAGTQYLVAISKRFPKFWLGAFARYDNLSGATFEDSPLVRQKDYFAAGLSVNWILGESSTRVRVDD
;
A
#
# COMPACT_ATOMS: atom_id res chain seq x y z
N LEU A 1 2.05 24.52 -5.82
CA LEU A 1 0.61 24.46 -5.60
C LEU A 1 0.27 23.55 -4.45
N TRP A 2 -0.62 23.93 -3.58
CA TRP A 2 -1.01 23.10 -2.45
C TRP A 2 -2.52 23.14 -2.24
N GLU A 3 -3.06 22.01 -1.76
CA GLU A 3 -4.39 21.89 -1.16
C GLU A 3 -4.21 21.25 0.21
N LEU A 4 -4.94 21.77 1.18
CA LEU A 4 -4.99 21.26 2.55
C LEU A 4 -6.44 20.95 2.92
N GLY A 5 -6.65 19.86 3.61
CA GLY A 5 -7.96 19.46 4.05
C GLY A 5 -7.92 18.43 5.16
N ALA A 6 -9.09 17.99 5.55
CA ALA A 6 -9.27 16.90 6.49
C ALA A 6 -10.45 16.04 6.05
N GLY A 7 -10.41 14.78 6.39
CA GLY A 7 -11.45 13.85 5.98
C GLY A 7 -11.62 12.69 6.93
N VAL A 8 -12.46 11.77 6.51
CA VAL A 8 -12.71 10.51 7.19
C VAL A 8 -12.49 9.39 6.18
N ALA A 9 -11.78 8.36 6.60
CA ALA A 9 -11.60 7.15 5.82
C ALA A 9 -12.04 5.92 6.61
N ALA A 10 -12.73 5.03 5.92
CA ALA A 10 -13.10 3.71 6.42
C ALA A 10 -12.32 2.66 5.65
N PHE A 11 -11.74 1.71 6.36
CA PHE A 11 -10.93 0.63 5.81
C PHE A 11 -11.35 -0.71 6.37
N SER A 12 -11.25 -1.73 5.53
CA SER A 12 -11.42 -3.13 5.89
C SER A 12 -10.22 -3.90 5.35
N PHE A 13 -9.37 -4.39 6.27
CA PHE A 13 -8.16 -5.15 5.94
C PHE A 13 -8.07 -6.41 6.79
N PRO A 14 -7.50 -7.52 6.30
CA PRO A 14 -7.06 -8.60 7.18
C PRO A 14 -5.96 -8.07 8.12
N TYR A 15 -5.85 -8.62 9.32
CA TYR A 15 -4.82 -8.22 10.30
C TYR A 15 -3.40 -8.34 9.73
N TYR A 16 -3.17 -9.32 8.89
CA TYR A 16 -1.98 -9.49 8.06
C TYR A 16 -2.37 -10.29 6.81
N ARG A 17 -1.54 -10.29 5.81
CA ARG A 17 -1.78 -11.05 4.57
C ARG A 17 -1.87 -12.54 4.90
N GLY A 18 -3.00 -13.18 4.60
CA GLY A 18 -3.28 -14.59 4.94
C GLY A 18 -4.04 -14.81 6.26
N SER A 19 -4.38 -13.75 7.00
CA SER A 19 -5.30 -13.84 8.13
C SER A 19 -6.74 -14.06 7.66
N ASP A 20 -7.46 -14.97 8.31
CA ASP A 20 -8.91 -15.20 8.13
C ASP A 20 -9.78 -14.22 8.95
N GLN A 21 -9.16 -13.28 9.64
CA GLN A 21 -9.83 -12.25 10.41
C GLN A 21 -9.51 -10.88 9.85
N THR A 22 -10.55 -10.04 9.79
CA THR A 22 -10.49 -8.70 9.21
C THR A 22 -10.63 -7.66 10.33
N ASN A 23 -9.87 -6.60 10.23
CA ASN A 23 -9.99 -5.43 11.08
C ASN A 23 -10.60 -4.26 10.29
N ASN A 24 -11.54 -3.56 10.92
CA ASN A 24 -12.22 -2.43 10.33
C ASN A 24 -11.85 -1.16 11.08
N PHE A 25 -11.43 -0.15 10.35
CA PHE A 25 -11.01 1.13 10.90
C PHE A 25 -11.85 2.26 10.33
N VAL A 26 -12.19 3.21 11.17
CA VAL A 26 -12.67 4.53 10.75
C VAL A 26 -11.73 5.57 11.38
N LEU A 27 -11.02 6.29 10.56
CA LEU A 27 -9.96 7.19 10.99
C LEU A 27 -10.15 8.57 10.39
N PRO A 28 -9.88 9.65 11.16
CA PRO A 28 -9.64 10.94 10.57
C PRO A 28 -8.36 10.90 9.73
N VAL A 29 -8.39 11.45 8.53
CA VAL A 29 -7.23 11.52 7.66
C VAL A 29 -6.94 12.96 7.26
N PRO A 30 -5.70 13.41 7.37
CA PRO A 30 -5.29 14.67 6.78
C PRO A 30 -5.30 14.53 5.25
N TYR A 31 -5.77 15.55 4.57
CA TYR A 31 -5.66 15.65 3.11
C TYR A 31 -4.67 16.76 2.78
N PHE A 32 -3.66 16.41 2.07
CA PHE A 32 -2.64 17.33 1.62
C PHE A 32 -2.16 16.97 0.24
N THR A 33 -2.21 17.90 -0.69
CA THR A 33 -1.54 17.79 -1.98
C THR A 33 -0.58 18.94 -2.16
N TYR A 34 0.59 18.66 -2.69
CA TYR A 34 1.62 19.63 -3.00
C TYR A 34 2.30 19.26 -4.31
N HIS A 35 2.36 20.21 -5.22
CA HIS A 35 3.04 20.09 -6.48
C HIS A 35 4.11 21.18 -6.57
N GLY A 36 5.31 20.85 -6.15
CA GLY A 36 6.52 21.66 -6.32
C GLY A 36 7.47 21.05 -7.34
N ASP A 37 8.53 21.76 -7.69
CA ASP A 37 9.51 21.33 -8.70
C ASP A 37 10.31 20.09 -8.25
N PHE A 38 10.60 20.00 -6.95
CA PHE A 38 11.40 18.91 -6.39
C PHE A 38 10.59 17.91 -5.56
N PHE A 39 9.49 18.34 -4.95
CA PHE A 39 8.69 17.55 -4.03
C PHE A 39 7.23 17.58 -4.48
N LYS A 40 6.65 16.40 -4.65
CA LYS A 40 5.23 16.20 -4.97
C LYS A 40 4.59 15.30 -3.93
N ALA A 41 3.47 15.70 -3.39
CA ALA A 41 2.64 14.89 -2.52
C ALA A 41 1.23 14.88 -3.08
N ASP A 42 0.75 13.73 -3.48
CA ASP A 42 -0.55 13.56 -4.10
C ASP A 42 -1.12 12.15 -3.85
N ARG A 43 -2.18 11.79 -4.55
CA ARG A 43 -2.82 10.46 -4.50
C ARG A 43 -1.88 9.27 -4.76
N HIS A 44 -0.73 9.49 -5.39
CA HIS A 44 0.29 8.48 -5.67
C HIS A 44 1.34 8.36 -4.56
N GLY A 45 1.22 9.19 -3.51
CA GLY A 45 2.09 9.22 -2.35
C GLY A 45 3.02 10.44 -2.33
N ILE A 46 4.01 10.38 -1.44
CA ILE A 46 5.03 11.41 -1.32
C ILE A 46 6.19 11.02 -2.23
N ARG A 47 6.50 11.90 -3.18
CA ARG A 47 7.59 11.70 -4.14
C ARG A 47 8.56 12.88 -4.06
N GLY A 48 9.83 12.58 -3.81
CA GLY A 48 10.93 13.48 -4.09
C GLY A 48 11.53 13.03 -5.43
N SER A 49 11.44 13.85 -6.46
CA SER A 49 12.06 13.55 -7.76
C SER A 49 13.56 13.75 -7.64
N PHE A 50 14.33 12.67 -7.56
CA PHE A 50 15.79 12.71 -7.54
C PHE A 50 16.37 12.70 -8.95
N PHE A 51 15.62 12.17 -9.90
CA PHE A 51 15.94 12.11 -11.31
C PHE A 51 14.63 12.03 -12.08
N ASP A 52 14.42 12.93 -13.02
CA ASP A 52 13.24 12.98 -13.85
C ASP A 52 13.69 13.08 -15.31
N SER A 53 13.32 12.08 -16.08
CA SER A 53 13.44 12.07 -17.54
C SER A 53 12.07 11.77 -18.14
N ASP A 54 11.95 11.93 -19.45
CA ASP A 54 10.69 11.68 -20.19
C ASP A 54 10.02 10.31 -19.89
N ARG A 55 10.78 9.34 -19.40
CA ARG A 55 10.29 7.96 -19.18
C ARG A 55 10.65 7.33 -17.84
N ILE A 56 11.66 7.83 -17.14
CA ILE A 56 12.16 7.24 -15.90
C ILE A 56 12.23 8.31 -14.84
N ASP A 57 11.60 8.06 -13.71
CA ASP A 57 11.69 8.90 -12.52
C ASP A 57 12.11 8.05 -11.32
N LEU A 58 12.90 8.63 -10.42
CA LEU A 58 13.30 8.04 -9.15
C LEU A 58 12.60 8.78 -8.02
N SER A 59 11.89 8.04 -7.20
CA SER A 59 11.12 8.57 -6.08
C SER A 59 11.32 7.75 -4.79
N VAL A 60 10.72 8.19 -3.71
CA VAL A 60 10.63 7.44 -2.45
C VAL A 60 9.28 6.75 -2.35
N SER A 61 9.30 5.48 -2.03
CA SER A 61 8.10 4.69 -1.73
C SER A 61 7.94 4.51 -0.24
N LEU A 62 6.71 4.71 0.24
CA LEU A 62 6.31 4.49 1.63
C LEU A 62 5.16 3.51 1.69
N ALA A 63 5.12 2.68 2.74
CA ALA A 63 3.96 1.87 3.09
C ALA A 63 3.82 1.79 4.61
N LEU A 64 2.59 1.59 5.07
CA LEU A 64 2.25 1.47 6.48
C LEU A 64 1.35 0.25 6.67
N SER A 65 1.53 -0.45 7.80
CA SER A 65 0.63 -1.51 8.23
C SER A 65 0.18 -1.23 9.67
N PRO A 66 -1.12 -1.35 9.96
CA PRO A 66 -1.63 -1.16 11.30
C PRO A 66 -1.15 -2.28 12.24
N PRO A 67 -1.15 -2.05 13.56
CA PRO A 67 -0.83 -3.08 14.54
C PRO A 67 -1.93 -4.12 14.63
N GLY A 68 -1.58 -5.31 15.14
CA GLY A 68 -2.53 -6.39 15.45
C GLY A 68 -2.26 -7.01 16.80
N SER A 69 -3.23 -6.95 17.72
CA SER A 69 -3.15 -7.69 18.98
C SER A 69 -3.27 -9.18 18.72
N SER A 70 -2.33 -9.96 19.25
CA SER A 70 -2.37 -11.43 19.14
C SER A 70 -3.53 -12.05 19.94
N ASP A 71 -4.09 -11.33 20.90
CA ASP A 71 -5.30 -11.76 21.63
C ASP A 71 -6.55 -11.68 20.72
N ASP A 72 -6.57 -10.75 19.78
CA ASP A 72 -7.66 -10.59 18.81
C ASP A 72 -7.50 -11.50 17.58
N ILE A 73 -6.31 -12.05 17.36
CA ILE A 73 -5.97 -12.86 16.17
C ILE A 73 -5.87 -14.34 16.58
N ARG A 74 -6.92 -15.14 16.33
CA ARG A 74 -6.99 -16.57 16.72
C ARG A 74 -5.75 -17.36 16.31
N ALA A 75 -5.26 -17.17 15.09
CA ALA A 75 -4.09 -17.87 14.59
C ALA A 75 -2.81 -17.56 15.38
N ARG A 76 -2.75 -16.38 16.03
CA ARG A 76 -1.59 -15.88 16.77
C ARG A 76 -1.76 -15.86 18.28
N SER A 77 -2.86 -16.38 18.81
CA SER A 77 -3.15 -16.35 20.25
C SER A 77 -1.97 -16.87 21.08
N GLY A 78 -1.52 -16.08 22.08
CA GLY A 78 -0.36 -16.37 22.91
C GLY A 78 1.01 -16.12 22.27
N MET A 79 1.06 -15.58 21.06
CA MET A 79 2.30 -15.08 20.43
C MET A 79 2.49 -13.58 20.69
N PRO A 80 3.66 -13.01 20.44
CA PRO A 80 3.84 -11.57 20.46
C PRO A 80 2.88 -10.84 19.51
N ASN A 81 2.47 -9.64 19.89
CA ASN A 81 1.67 -8.77 19.02
C ASN A 81 2.41 -8.44 17.73
N LEU A 82 1.65 -8.10 16.71
CA LEU A 82 2.19 -7.45 15.52
C LEU A 82 2.16 -5.94 15.75
N ASP A 83 3.33 -5.32 15.83
CA ASP A 83 3.44 -3.87 15.93
C ASP A 83 2.99 -3.21 14.64
N ALA A 84 2.59 -1.94 14.71
CA ALA A 84 2.48 -1.14 13.49
C ALA A 84 3.83 -1.12 12.79
N THR A 85 3.83 -1.19 11.45
CA THR A 85 5.06 -1.15 10.69
C THR A 85 5.05 -0.04 9.66
N PHE A 86 6.23 0.50 9.36
CA PHE A 86 6.43 1.37 8.21
C PHE A 86 7.51 0.81 7.31
N GLU A 87 7.33 1.02 6.02
CA GLU A 87 8.29 0.63 5.00
C GLU A 87 8.72 1.88 4.24
N ILE A 88 10.01 2.03 3.97
CA ILE A 88 10.56 3.16 3.23
C ILE A 88 11.69 2.70 2.33
N GLY A 89 11.77 3.26 1.14
CA GLY A 89 12.88 2.98 0.23
C GLY A 89 12.73 3.62 -1.14
N PRO A 90 13.73 3.46 -2.00
CA PRO A 90 13.70 3.97 -3.36
C PRO A 90 12.65 3.26 -4.21
N GLN A 91 12.10 3.99 -5.16
CA GLN A 91 11.20 3.47 -6.19
C GLN A 91 11.60 4.04 -7.54
N MET A 92 11.87 3.17 -8.49
CA MET A 92 12.02 3.54 -9.89
C MET A 92 10.67 3.39 -10.60
N ASN A 93 10.25 4.44 -11.28
CA ASN A 93 9.04 4.48 -12.08
C ASN A 93 9.41 4.57 -13.56
N ILE A 94 8.94 3.63 -14.36
CA ILE A 94 9.22 3.57 -15.80
C ILE A 94 7.90 3.74 -16.54
N THR A 95 7.75 4.82 -17.29
CA THR A 95 6.60 5.03 -18.17
C THR A 95 6.73 4.15 -19.40
N LEU A 96 5.94 3.07 -19.44
CA LEU A 96 5.92 2.13 -20.57
C LEU A 96 5.12 2.69 -21.74
N TRP A 97 4.01 3.35 -21.42
CA TRP A 97 3.12 3.93 -22.41
C TRP A 97 2.34 5.12 -21.84
N ARG A 98 2.06 6.09 -22.68
CA ARG A 98 1.15 7.21 -22.40
C ARG A 98 0.31 7.53 -23.63
N SER A 99 -0.94 7.94 -23.42
CA SER A 99 -1.79 8.44 -24.50
C SER A 99 -1.33 9.83 -24.98
N GLU A 100 -1.66 10.20 -26.22
CA GLU A 100 -1.29 11.50 -26.80
C GLU A 100 -1.84 12.69 -25.97
N ASN A 101 -3.06 12.55 -25.46
CA ASN A 101 -3.70 13.56 -24.60
C ASN A 101 -3.26 13.49 -23.13
N ARG A 102 -2.29 12.64 -22.80
CA ARG A 102 -1.76 12.42 -21.43
C ARG A 102 -2.83 12.07 -20.37
N ALA A 103 -4.01 11.60 -20.80
CA ALA A 103 -5.06 11.17 -19.88
C ALA A 103 -4.91 9.72 -19.39
N ARG A 104 -3.99 8.96 -19.98
CA ARG A 104 -3.75 7.54 -19.64
C ARG A 104 -2.26 7.24 -19.60
N PHE A 105 -1.83 6.57 -18.52
CA PHE A 105 -0.44 6.16 -18.31
C PHE A 105 -0.37 4.71 -17.90
N LEU A 106 0.53 3.96 -18.52
CA LEU A 106 0.95 2.65 -18.04
C LEU A 106 2.39 2.76 -17.54
N LYS A 107 2.59 2.49 -16.25
CA LYS A 107 3.91 2.58 -15.59
C LYS A 107 4.29 1.24 -14.99
N LEU A 108 5.57 0.91 -15.05
CA LEU A 108 6.19 -0.13 -14.23
C LEU A 108 6.81 0.55 -13.02
N LEU A 109 6.38 0.15 -11.83
CA LEU A 109 6.86 0.65 -10.56
C LEU A 109 7.70 -0.42 -9.87
N LEU A 110 8.92 -0.07 -9.47
CA LEU A 110 9.90 -0.97 -8.85
C LEU A 110 10.33 -0.44 -7.47
N PRO A 111 9.46 -0.50 -6.46
CA PRO A 111 9.82 -0.12 -5.09
C PRO A 111 10.63 -1.22 -4.40
N LEU A 112 11.73 -0.83 -3.76
CA LEU A 112 12.47 -1.65 -2.81
C LEU A 112 12.47 -0.93 -1.46
N ARG A 113 11.79 -1.49 -0.46
CA ARG A 113 11.57 -0.85 0.84
C ARG A 113 12.18 -1.66 1.97
N ALA A 114 12.88 -1.00 2.88
CA ALA A 114 13.21 -1.55 4.19
C ALA A 114 12.01 -1.35 5.12
N ALA A 115 11.72 -2.34 5.95
CA ALA A 115 10.58 -2.39 6.83
C ALA A 115 11.01 -2.35 8.30
N PHE A 116 10.31 -1.55 9.11
CA PHE A 116 10.60 -1.31 10.51
C PHE A 116 9.31 -1.32 11.34
N THR A 117 9.43 -1.71 12.61
CA THR A 117 8.35 -1.52 13.59
C THR A 117 8.20 -0.05 13.98
N VAL A 118 6.97 0.36 14.32
CA VAL A 118 6.67 1.70 14.85
C VAL A 118 6.57 1.61 16.37
N GLU A 119 7.69 1.71 17.03
CA GLU A 119 7.82 1.70 18.48
C GLU A 119 8.94 2.67 18.93
N SER A 120 9.12 2.85 20.25
CA SER A 120 10.15 3.74 20.79
C SER A 120 11.58 3.37 20.36
N SER A 121 11.81 2.11 20.01
CA SER A 121 13.06 1.60 19.46
C SER A 121 12.75 0.78 18.21
N PRO A 122 12.64 1.41 17.03
CA PRO A 122 12.28 0.73 15.80
C PRO A 122 13.21 -0.44 15.48
N GLN A 123 12.63 -1.59 15.18
CA GLN A 123 13.38 -2.79 14.80
C GLN A 123 13.29 -2.99 13.29
N ASP A 124 14.41 -3.29 12.67
CA ASP A 124 14.46 -3.74 11.28
C ASP A 124 13.83 -5.13 11.17
N ILE A 125 12.74 -5.23 10.44
CA ILE A 125 12.04 -6.50 10.17
C ILE A 125 12.30 -7.02 8.75
N GLY A 126 13.22 -6.42 8.00
CA GLY A 126 13.65 -6.88 6.68
C GLY A 126 13.31 -5.93 5.55
N TRP A 127 13.14 -6.48 4.35
CA TRP A 127 12.81 -5.68 3.17
C TRP A 127 11.76 -6.36 2.28
N VAL A 128 11.07 -5.51 1.51
CA VAL A 128 10.04 -5.88 0.54
C VAL A 128 10.39 -5.30 -0.82
N PHE A 129 10.33 -6.13 -1.86
CA PHE A 129 10.36 -5.72 -3.26
C PHE A 129 9.01 -6.02 -3.90
N HIS A 130 8.37 -4.99 -4.47
CA HIS A 130 7.00 -5.12 -4.97
C HIS A 130 6.88 -4.54 -6.39
N PRO A 131 7.49 -5.20 -7.42
CA PRO A 131 7.31 -4.80 -8.81
C PRO A 131 5.83 -4.89 -9.21
N ARG A 132 5.34 -3.81 -9.84
CA ARG A 132 3.92 -3.70 -10.20
C ARG A 132 3.71 -2.87 -11.45
N LEU A 133 2.76 -3.28 -12.26
CA LEU A 133 2.20 -2.47 -13.33
C LEU A 133 1.09 -1.59 -12.76
N ASN A 134 1.11 -0.33 -13.13
CA ASN A 134 0.10 0.64 -12.74
C ASN A 134 -0.45 1.33 -13.98
N MET A 135 -1.79 1.28 -14.15
CA MET A 135 -2.51 1.98 -15.19
C MET A 135 -3.36 3.08 -14.56
N ASP A 136 -3.07 4.32 -14.92
CA ASP A 136 -3.87 5.48 -14.51
C ASP A 136 -4.70 5.99 -15.69
N ILE A 137 -5.98 6.24 -15.45
CA ILE A 137 -6.91 6.82 -16.40
C ILE A 137 -7.55 8.05 -15.74
N THR A 138 -7.20 9.22 -16.23
CA THR A 138 -7.79 10.48 -15.80
C THR A 138 -9.00 10.79 -16.69
N ASP A 139 -10.06 11.29 -16.08
CA ASP A 139 -11.33 11.63 -16.76
C ASP A 139 -11.91 10.42 -17.52
N LEU A 140 -12.37 9.45 -16.77
CA LEU A 140 -12.84 8.16 -17.28
C LEU A 140 -13.93 8.33 -18.33
N PRO A 141 -13.81 7.73 -19.52
CA PRO A 141 -14.82 7.83 -20.58
C PRO A 141 -16.23 7.46 -20.10
N GLY A 142 -17.20 8.32 -20.33
CA GLY A 142 -18.59 8.14 -19.86
C GLY A 142 -18.83 8.54 -18.40
N MET A 143 -17.79 8.89 -17.64
CA MET A 143 -17.88 9.32 -16.24
C MET A 143 -17.00 10.57 -15.99
N PRO A 144 -17.39 11.74 -16.48
CA PRO A 144 -16.56 12.95 -16.43
C PRO A 144 -16.08 13.31 -15.01
N GLY A 145 -14.79 13.62 -14.90
CA GLY A 145 -14.10 13.97 -13.64
C GLY A 145 -13.80 12.78 -12.73
N TRP A 146 -14.11 11.55 -13.12
CA TRP A 146 -13.68 10.36 -12.39
C TRP A 146 -12.32 9.86 -12.90
N ASN A 147 -11.47 9.48 -11.98
CA ASN A 147 -10.17 8.86 -12.27
C ASN A 147 -10.18 7.40 -11.84
N LEU A 148 -9.56 6.54 -12.63
CA LEU A 148 -9.43 5.11 -12.36
C LEU A 148 -7.95 4.74 -12.30
N GLY A 149 -7.55 4.04 -11.26
CA GLY A 149 -6.24 3.41 -11.11
C GLY A 149 -6.39 1.90 -11.07
N LEU A 150 -5.56 1.20 -11.84
CA LEU A 150 -5.47 -0.26 -11.84
C LEU A 150 -4.03 -0.65 -11.53
N LEU A 151 -3.86 -1.62 -10.64
CA LEU A 151 -2.55 -2.10 -10.25
C LEU A 151 -2.53 -3.62 -10.25
N ALA A 152 -1.47 -4.20 -10.79
CA ALA A 152 -1.17 -5.62 -10.70
C ALA A 152 0.31 -5.80 -10.36
N GLY A 153 0.62 -6.55 -9.30
CA GLY A 153 1.99 -6.69 -8.83
C GLY A 153 2.30 -8.03 -8.18
N VAL A 154 3.59 -8.26 -8.02
CA VAL A 154 4.16 -9.44 -7.37
C VAL A 154 4.94 -8.97 -6.16
N VAL A 155 4.79 -9.63 -5.01
CA VAL A 155 5.47 -9.27 -3.78
C VAL A 155 6.58 -10.26 -3.47
N PHE A 156 7.73 -9.76 -3.06
CA PHE A 156 8.86 -10.53 -2.54
C PHE A 156 9.28 -9.96 -1.19
N GLY A 157 9.53 -10.81 -0.22
CA GLY A 157 10.10 -10.45 1.07
C GLY A 157 11.36 -11.23 1.35
N ASN A 158 12.32 -10.67 2.10
CA ASN A 158 13.41 -11.49 2.61
C ASN A 158 12.94 -12.37 3.78
N GLN A 159 13.78 -13.28 4.22
CA GLN A 159 13.45 -14.20 5.31
C GLN A 159 13.01 -13.47 6.58
N ARG A 160 13.66 -12.37 6.95
CA ARG A 160 13.31 -11.59 8.15
C ARG A 160 11.91 -11.01 8.05
N GLN A 161 11.55 -10.44 6.89
CA GLN A 161 10.22 -9.89 6.63
C GLN A 161 9.13 -10.96 6.70
N ASN A 162 9.36 -12.10 6.04
CA ASN A 162 8.40 -13.19 6.07
C ASN A 162 8.32 -13.85 7.45
N ALA A 163 9.44 -14.00 8.16
CA ALA A 163 9.49 -14.56 9.50
C ALA A 163 8.73 -13.73 10.53
N TYR A 164 8.76 -12.40 10.41
CA TYR A 164 8.01 -11.50 11.31
C TYR A 164 6.51 -11.82 11.33
N TYR A 165 5.93 -12.13 10.19
CA TYR A 165 4.50 -12.40 10.06
C TYR A 165 4.14 -13.89 10.16
N TYR A 166 4.99 -14.79 9.66
CA TYR A 166 4.62 -16.18 9.37
C TYR A 166 5.42 -17.25 10.10
N SER A 167 6.48 -16.91 10.84
CA SER A 167 7.19 -17.89 11.66
C SER A 167 6.49 -18.14 13.00
N VAL A 168 6.57 -19.38 13.46
CA VAL A 168 6.12 -19.84 14.79
C VAL A 168 7.32 -20.41 15.51
N ALA A 169 7.84 -19.66 16.50
CA ALA A 169 8.95 -20.16 17.33
C ALA A 169 8.49 -21.35 18.21
N PRO A 170 9.39 -22.30 18.56
CA PRO A 170 9.04 -23.51 19.29
C PRO A 170 8.25 -23.28 20.57
N GLN A 171 8.55 -22.20 21.32
CA GLN A 171 7.83 -21.85 22.57
C GLN A 171 6.37 -21.44 22.34
N TYR A 172 5.99 -21.09 21.12
CA TYR A 172 4.63 -20.72 20.74
C TYR A 172 3.91 -21.84 19.96
N ALA A 173 4.57 -23.00 19.80
CA ALA A 173 3.97 -24.13 19.12
C ALA A 173 2.85 -24.76 19.93
N THR A 174 1.80 -25.20 19.24
CA THR A 174 0.68 -25.96 19.83
C THR A 174 0.34 -27.14 18.93
N ALA A 175 -0.55 -28.01 19.37
CA ALA A 175 -0.98 -29.16 18.56
C ALA A 175 -1.59 -28.76 17.19
N THR A 176 -2.23 -27.58 17.12
CA THR A 176 -2.87 -27.06 15.90
C THR A 176 -2.05 -25.97 15.21
N ARG A 177 -0.96 -25.53 15.81
CA ARG A 177 -0.03 -24.52 15.27
C ARG A 177 1.40 -25.00 15.52
N PRO A 178 1.95 -25.90 14.70
CA PRO A 178 3.32 -26.39 14.84
C PRO A 178 4.35 -25.27 14.68
N ALA A 179 5.57 -25.49 15.20
CA ALA A 179 6.69 -24.62 14.93
C ALA A 179 6.94 -24.55 13.41
N TYR A 180 7.23 -23.36 12.93
CA TYR A 180 7.43 -23.08 11.51
C TYR A 180 8.46 -21.96 11.30
N GLN A 181 9.35 -22.14 10.36
CA GLN A 181 10.32 -21.12 9.96
C GLN A 181 9.96 -20.66 8.55
N ALA A 182 9.58 -19.41 8.40
CA ALA A 182 9.28 -18.84 7.10
C ALA A 182 10.56 -18.49 6.35
N ASP A 183 10.62 -18.83 5.07
CA ASP A 183 11.71 -18.49 4.15
C ASP A 183 11.44 -17.18 3.41
N GLY A 184 12.53 -16.54 2.93
CA GLY A 184 12.45 -15.40 2.02
C GLY A 184 12.11 -15.83 0.59
N GLY A 185 11.57 -14.90 -0.19
CA GLY A 185 11.27 -15.13 -1.60
C GLY A 185 9.90 -14.58 -2.01
N TYR A 186 9.26 -15.28 -2.93
CA TYR A 186 7.94 -14.94 -3.43
C TYR A 186 6.90 -14.93 -2.30
N ALA A 187 6.17 -13.83 -2.19
CA ALA A 187 5.21 -13.56 -1.13
C ALA A 187 3.78 -13.28 -1.66
N GLY A 188 3.48 -13.74 -2.89
CA GLY A 188 2.16 -13.64 -3.49
C GLY A 188 1.99 -12.52 -4.50
N THR A 189 0.78 -12.39 -5.02
CA THR A 189 0.36 -11.34 -5.95
C THR A 189 -0.62 -10.38 -5.30
N GLN A 190 -0.73 -9.18 -5.89
CA GLN A 190 -1.66 -8.15 -5.45
C GLN A 190 -2.27 -7.46 -6.66
N TYR A 191 -3.59 -7.27 -6.61
CA TYR A 191 -4.37 -6.54 -7.61
C TYR A 191 -5.19 -5.47 -6.91
N LEU A 192 -5.21 -4.27 -7.46
CA LEU A 192 -5.96 -3.17 -6.87
C LEU A 192 -6.68 -2.38 -7.96
N VAL A 193 -7.91 -2.02 -7.66
CA VAL A 193 -8.72 -1.07 -8.42
C VAL A 193 -9.02 0.10 -7.51
N ALA A 194 -8.76 1.31 -7.96
CA ALA A 194 -9.07 2.53 -7.23
C ALA A 194 -9.85 3.49 -8.12
N ILE A 195 -10.83 4.16 -7.56
CA ILE A 195 -11.61 5.20 -8.23
C ILE A 195 -11.63 6.45 -7.38
N SER A 196 -11.55 7.60 -8.01
CA SER A 196 -11.60 8.87 -7.29
C SER A 196 -12.20 9.99 -8.12
N LYS A 197 -12.77 10.99 -7.42
CA LYS A 197 -13.27 12.21 -8.02
C LYS A 197 -13.04 13.40 -7.09
N ARG A 198 -12.54 14.50 -7.66
CA ARG A 198 -12.47 15.78 -6.99
C ARG A 198 -13.71 16.60 -7.33
N PHE A 199 -14.45 16.95 -6.30
CA PHE A 199 -15.55 17.92 -6.34
C PHE A 199 -15.05 19.31 -5.91
N PRO A 200 -15.80 20.39 -6.11
CA PRO A 200 -15.33 21.72 -5.76
C PRO A 200 -14.90 21.89 -4.29
N LYS A 201 -15.52 21.18 -3.35
CA LYS A 201 -15.27 21.32 -1.90
C LYS A 201 -14.77 20.05 -1.22
N PHE A 202 -14.77 18.91 -1.90
CA PHE A 202 -14.33 17.65 -1.32
C PHE A 202 -13.76 16.73 -2.38
N TRP A 203 -12.98 15.79 -1.94
CA TRP A 203 -12.45 14.68 -2.72
C TRP A 203 -13.04 13.36 -2.22
N LEU A 204 -13.45 12.50 -3.12
CA LEU A 204 -13.94 11.16 -2.85
C LEU A 204 -12.99 10.14 -3.47
N GLY A 205 -12.62 9.11 -2.72
CA GLY A 205 -11.83 8.00 -3.21
C GLY A 205 -12.28 6.69 -2.61
N ALA A 206 -12.20 5.63 -3.40
CA ALA A 206 -12.43 4.27 -2.96
C ALA A 206 -11.46 3.32 -3.65
N PHE A 207 -11.14 2.21 -3.00
CA PHE A 207 -10.38 1.13 -3.61
C PHE A 207 -10.88 -0.24 -3.15
N ALA A 208 -10.65 -1.23 -4.01
CA ALA A 208 -10.71 -2.64 -3.67
C ALA A 208 -9.40 -3.31 -4.06
N ARG A 209 -8.86 -4.15 -3.17
CA ARG A 209 -7.63 -4.89 -3.37
C ARG A 209 -7.88 -6.38 -3.18
N TYR A 210 -7.37 -7.17 -4.09
CA TYR A 210 -7.33 -8.62 -4.00
C TYR A 210 -5.87 -9.08 -3.88
N ASP A 211 -5.59 -9.92 -2.90
CA ASP A 211 -4.28 -10.52 -2.67
C ASP A 211 -4.40 -12.05 -2.79
N ASN A 212 -3.40 -12.68 -3.41
CA ASN A 212 -3.30 -14.14 -3.48
C ASN A 212 -1.90 -14.59 -3.05
N LEU A 213 -1.85 -15.53 -2.09
CA LEU A 213 -0.63 -16.07 -1.49
C LEU A 213 -0.27 -17.47 -2.03
N SER A 214 -1.02 -17.99 -3.01
CA SER A 214 -0.70 -19.31 -3.57
C SER A 214 0.71 -19.34 -4.16
N GLY A 215 1.50 -20.34 -3.79
CA GLY A 215 2.90 -20.46 -4.15
C GLY A 215 3.87 -19.59 -3.37
N ALA A 216 3.39 -18.81 -2.38
CA ALA A 216 4.28 -18.05 -1.50
C ALA A 216 5.22 -18.99 -0.72
N THR A 217 6.47 -18.58 -0.51
CA THR A 217 7.49 -19.40 0.20
C THR A 217 7.07 -19.80 1.62
N PHE A 218 6.06 -19.14 2.17
CA PHE A 218 5.49 -19.39 3.50
C PHE A 218 4.02 -19.85 3.44
N GLU A 219 3.52 -20.32 2.30
CA GLU A 219 2.09 -20.67 2.15
C GLU A 219 1.65 -21.81 3.06
N ASP A 220 2.58 -22.67 3.51
CA ASP A 220 2.33 -23.79 4.43
C ASP A 220 2.44 -23.38 5.92
N SER A 221 2.70 -22.10 6.21
CA SER A 221 2.70 -21.61 7.59
C SER A 221 1.33 -21.82 8.25
N PRO A 222 1.27 -22.31 9.51
CA PRO A 222 0.02 -22.41 10.24
C PRO A 222 -0.65 -21.05 10.50
N LEU A 223 0.06 -19.96 10.28
CA LEU A 223 -0.47 -18.59 10.34
C LEU A 223 -1.15 -18.13 9.04
N VAL A 224 -0.95 -18.82 7.92
CA VAL A 224 -1.69 -18.60 6.67
C VAL A 224 -3.01 -19.35 6.74
N ARG A 225 -4.07 -18.64 7.12
CA ARG A 225 -5.41 -19.24 7.31
C ARG A 225 -6.24 -19.18 6.04
N GLN A 226 -5.92 -18.27 5.13
CA GLN A 226 -6.51 -18.17 3.80
C GLN A 226 -5.46 -17.66 2.82
N LYS A 227 -5.50 -18.18 1.59
CA LYS A 227 -4.52 -17.83 0.56
C LYS A 227 -4.96 -16.62 -0.28
N ASP A 228 -6.24 -16.35 -0.31
CA ASP A 228 -6.82 -15.23 -1.05
C ASP A 228 -7.77 -14.43 -0.17
N TYR A 229 -7.74 -13.12 -0.32
CA TYR A 229 -8.57 -12.22 0.47
C TYR A 229 -8.74 -10.86 -0.22
N PHE A 230 -9.78 -10.15 0.21
CA PHE A 230 -10.06 -8.80 -0.23
C PHE A 230 -9.77 -7.80 0.89
N ALA A 231 -9.34 -6.61 0.48
CA ALA A 231 -9.29 -5.44 1.31
C ALA A 231 -9.96 -4.29 0.56
N ALA A 232 -10.58 -3.36 1.27
CA ALA A 232 -11.25 -2.23 0.67
C ALA A 232 -11.13 -0.98 1.53
N GLY A 233 -11.29 0.18 0.92
CA GLY A 233 -11.34 1.45 1.63
C GLY A 233 -12.13 2.50 0.88
N LEU A 234 -12.68 3.44 1.66
CA LEU A 234 -13.42 4.60 1.19
C LEU A 234 -12.94 5.82 1.97
N SER A 235 -12.74 6.94 1.30
CA SER A 235 -12.35 8.20 1.95
C SER A 235 -13.12 9.37 1.36
N VAL A 236 -13.56 10.27 2.24
CA VAL A 236 -14.12 11.58 1.89
C VAL A 236 -13.28 12.64 2.59
N ASN A 237 -12.70 13.54 1.83
CA ASN A 237 -11.82 14.59 2.33
C ASN A 237 -12.34 15.95 1.91
N TRP A 238 -12.60 16.84 2.88
CA TRP A 238 -12.99 18.21 2.63
C TRP A 238 -11.76 19.08 2.40
N ILE A 239 -11.83 19.91 1.36
CA ILE A 239 -10.76 20.86 1.00
C ILE A 239 -11.04 22.14 1.80
N LEU A 240 -10.15 22.46 2.73
CA LEU A 240 -10.26 23.59 3.66
C LEU A 240 -9.47 24.82 3.19
N GLY A 241 -8.42 24.58 2.40
CA GLY A 241 -7.59 25.63 1.82
C GLY A 241 -6.91 25.16 0.54
N GLU A 242 -6.78 26.08 -0.39
CA GLU A 242 -6.05 25.85 -1.65
C GLU A 242 -5.24 27.11 -2.01
N SER A 243 -4.14 26.91 -2.74
CA SER A 243 -3.32 28.03 -3.23
C SER A 243 -4.10 28.83 -4.29
N SER A 244 -3.96 30.17 -4.26
CA SER A 244 -4.58 31.07 -5.21
C SER A 244 -4.07 30.91 -6.66
N THR A 245 -2.91 30.35 -6.83
CA THR A 245 -2.30 30.09 -8.14
C THR A 245 -2.68 28.67 -8.60
N ARG A 246 -3.30 28.54 -9.76
CA ARG A 246 -3.60 27.24 -10.36
C ARG A 246 -2.53 26.92 -11.41
N VAL A 247 -1.86 25.79 -11.30
CA VAL A 247 -0.96 25.26 -12.34
C VAL A 247 -1.68 24.08 -13.00
N ARG A 248 -1.59 23.99 -14.31
CA ARG A 248 -1.92 22.76 -15.01
C ARG A 248 -0.86 21.72 -14.61
N VAL A 249 -1.29 20.67 -13.95
CA VAL A 249 -0.41 19.53 -13.66
C VAL A 249 -0.32 18.73 -14.96
N ASP A 250 0.74 18.93 -15.70
CA ASP A 250 1.14 18.00 -16.76
C ASP A 250 1.85 16.83 -16.05
N ASP A 251 1.08 15.80 -15.68
CA ASP A 251 1.58 14.55 -15.12
C ASP A 251 2.29 13.69 -16.17
#